data_140a363ee07957787f99c120639fc119
#
_entry.id   140a363ee07957787f99c120639fc119
#
_cell.length_a   1.000
_cell.length_b   1.000
_cell.length_c   1.000
_cell.angle_alpha   90.00
_cell.angle_beta   90.00
_cell.angle_gamma   90.00
#
_symmetry.space_group_name_H-M   'P 1'
#
loop_
_entity.id
_entity.type
_entity.pdbx_description
1 polymer ?
#
loop_
_entity_poly.entity_id
_entity_poly.type
_entity_poly.pdbx_seq_one_letter_code
_entity_poly.pdbx_strand_id
1 'polypeptide(L)'
;MPRFPTTIPTLFIIGGAEDRVGKASLLRQFVKLSGGRRSQIVLIPTASSFQQEVTDAYTEVFTRLGAGGLDVVNPATRADAHSPASVAAIDAASGIFMSGGSQLRLSQLLPGTPVGDALHRAHERGAVVGGTSAGASIMSDFMISMGDEGVTPRQRASQITAGLGLIRGVVVDQHFDQRARYGRLMSVIATSPHLLGIGIDEDTAVIVEDLKRFTVQGRGAVFVVDCRSAVTDAPDAAPGAPVLVSGATVHTLPAGSTFDLVNRALTGF
;
A
#
# COMPACT_ATOMS: atom_id res chain seq x y z
N MET A 1 -21.63 2.78 21.17
CA MET A 1 -20.61 2.39 20.18
C MET A 1 -21.33 1.94 18.92
N PRO A 2 -21.09 2.52 17.75
CA PRO A 2 -21.66 2.00 16.52
C PRO A 2 -21.11 0.58 16.31
N ARG A 3 -21.99 -0.41 16.24
CA ARG A 3 -21.64 -1.78 15.82
C ARG A 3 -21.44 -1.72 14.31
N PHE A 4 -20.19 -1.66 13.87
CA PHE A 4 -19.88 -2.02 12.48
C PHE A 4 -20.26 -3.49 12.29
N PRO A 5 -20.82 -3.90 11.13
CA PRO A 5 -20.97 -5.31 10.81
C PRO A 5 -19.58 -5.94 10.98
N THR A 6 -19.50 -7.19 11.37
CA THR A 6 -18.24 -7.96 11.48
C THR A 6 -17.47 -7.82 10.18
N THR A 7 -16.64 -6.80 10.11
CA THR A 7 -15.91 -6.45 8.90
C THR A 7 -14.60 -7.17 8.96
N ILE A 8 -14.34 -7.95 7.93
CA ILE A 8 -13.03 -8.57 7.70
C ILE A 8 -12.01 -7.43 7.59
N PRO A 9 -10.91 -7.44 8.37
CA PRO A 9 -9.85 -6.45 8.21
C PRO A 9 -9.39 -6.37 6.76
N THR A 10 -9.49 -5.18 6.17
CA THR A 10 -9.28 -4.97 4.74
C THR A 10 -8.24 -3.89 4.51
N LEU A 11 -7.23 -4.20 3.67
CA LEU A 11 -6.32 -3.20 3.11
C LEU A 11 -6.69 -2.95 1.65
N PHE A 12 -6.66 -1.69 1.24
CA PHE A 12 -6.95 -1.24 -0.12
C PHE A 12 -5.73 -0.54 -0.70
N ILE A 13 -4.88 -1.29 -1.40
CA ILE A 13 -3.52 -0.90 -1.78
C ILE A 13 -3.50 -0.54 -3.26
N ILE A 14 -3.32 0.75 -3.60
CA ILE A 14 -3.37 1.27 -4.97
C ILE A 14 -1.97 1.58 -5.49
N GLY A 15 -1.66 1.16 -6.71
CA GLY A 15 -0.36 1.38 -7.35
C GLY A 15 -0.05 2.82 -7.75
N GLY A 16 -0.96 3.76 -7.52
CA GLY A 16 -0.82 5.18 -7.85
C GLY A 16 -1.64 5.60 -9.07
N ALA A 17 -1.69 6.91 -9.31
CA ALA A 17 -2.35 7.53 -10.46
C ALA A 17 -3.79 7.02 -10.72
N GLU A 18 -4.51 6.69 -9.67
CA GLU A 18 -5.91 6.27 -9.75
C GLU A 18 -6.79 7.39 -10.31
N ASP A 19 -7.82 7.00 -11.07
CA ASP A 19 -8.80 7.95 -11.62
C ASP A 19 -9.55 8.67 -10.49
N ARG A 20 -9.39 9.99 -10.40
CA ARG A 20 -10.08 10.87 -9.44
C ARG A 20 -11.16 11.73 -10.07
N VAL A 21 -11.16 11.87 -11.40
CA VAL A 21 -12.03 12.80 -12.13
C VAL A 21 -13.18 12.08 -12.82
N GLY A 22 -12.89 10.96 -13.48
CA GLY A 22 -13.87 10.19 -14.26
C GLY A 22 -14.76 9.31 -13.40
N LYS A 23 -14.79 8.02 -13.70
CA LYS A 23 -15.58 7.02 -12.97
C LYS A 23 -15.09 6.79 -11.53
N ALA A 24 -13.80 7.04 -11.28
CA ALA A 24 -13.12 6.86 -10.01
C ALA A 24 -13.42 5.49 -9.38
N SER A 25 -13.33 4.43 -10.19
CA SER A 25 -13.84 3.10 -9.84
C SER A 25 -13.19 2.53 -8.57
N LEU A 26 -11.87 2.69 -8.40
CA LEU A 26 -11.16 2.22 -7.22
C LEU A 26 -11.56 3.00 -5.97
N LEU A 27 -11.61 4.33 -6.06
CA LEU A 27 -12.01 5.18 -4.93
C LEU A 27 -13.49 4.96 -4.56
N ARG A 28 -14.35 4.71 -5.55
CA ARG A 28 -15.76 4.33 -5.31
C ARG A 28 -15.86 3.02 -4.53
N GLN A 29 -15.04 2.04 -4.88
CA GLN A 29 -15.00 0.76 -4.15
C GLN A 29 -14.46 0.96 -2.73
N PHE A 30 -13.43 1.78 -2.54
CA PHE A 30 -12.94 2.14 -1.21
C PHE A 30 -14.03 2.78 -0.35
N VAL A 31 -14.74 3.80 -0.87
CA VAL A 31 -15.85 4.46 -0.16
C VAL A 31 -16.96 3.45 0.19
N LYS A 32 -17.31 2.55 -0.75
CA LYS A 32 -18.31 1.51 -0.52
C LYS A 32 -17.90 0.57 0.62
N LEU A 33 -16.68 0.08 0.61
CA LEU A 33 -16.13 -0.81 1.65
C LEU A 33 -16.05 -0.11 3.00
N SER A 34 -15.75 1.19 3.01
CA SER A 34 -15.72 2.02 4.22
C SER A 34 -17.11 2.33 4.80
N GLY A 35 -18.20 1.93 4.14
CA GLY A 35 -19.58 2.12 4.63
C GLY A 35 -20.44 3.08 3.81
N GLY A 36 -19.95 3.61 2.69
CA GLY A 36 -20.68 4.50 1.77
C GLY A 36 -21.17 5.76 2.50
N ARG A 37 -22.46 6.06 2.43
CA ARG A 37 -23.08 7.23 3.07
C ARG A 37 -22.97 7.25 4.60
N ARG A 38 -22.60 6.16 5.22
CA ARG A 38 -22.38 6.06 6.67
C ARG A 38 -20.90 6.03 7.03
N SER A 39 -20.02 6.13 6.03
CA SER A 39 -18.58 6.13 6.28
C SER A 39 -18.15 7.40 7.00
N GLN A 40 -17.17 7.25 7.88
CA GLN A 40 -16.33 8.31 8.39
C GLN A 40 -14.92 8.03 7.89
N ILE A 41 -14.47 8.81 6.91
CA ILE A 41 -13.15 8.62 6.28
C ILE A 41 -12.17 9.59 6.92
N VAL A 42 -10.97 9.11 7.24
CA VAL A 42 -9.83 9.95 7.59
C VAL A 42 -8.86 9.97 6.42
N LEU A 43 -8.56 11.15 5.90
CA LEU A 43 -7.52 11.37 4.90
C LEU A 43 -6.20 11.74 5.58
N ILE A 44 -5.11 11.08 5.16
CA ILE A 44 -3.74 11.38 5.62
C ILE A 44 -2.91 11.86 4.42
N PRO A 45 -2.83 13.19 4.18
CA PRO A 45 -2.10 13.76 3.04
C PRO A 45 -0.60 13.97 3.32
N THR A 46 -0.11 13.52 4.45
CA THR A 46 1.24 13.76 5.00
C THR A 46 2.38 13.45 4.02
N ALA A 47 2.22 12.47 3.12
CA ALA A 47 3.23 12.14 2.11
C ALA A 47 3.45 13.25 1.09
N SER A 48 2.42 14.05 0.80
CA SER A 48 2.46 15.04 -0.28
C SER A 48 3.27 16.28 0.10
N SER A 49 3.96 16.85 -0.89
CA SER A 49 4.53 18.21 -0.79
C SER A 49 3.46 19.28 -1.03
N PHE A 50 2.33 18.93 -1.63
CA PHE A 50 1.18 19.78 -1.95
C PHE A 50 -0.03 19.32 -1.14
N GLN A 51 0.09 19.40 0.19
CA GLN A 51 -0.87 18.78 1.12
C GLN A 51 -2.28 19.36 1.01
N GLN A 52 -2.39 20.69 0.82
CA GLN A 52 -3.70 21.35 0.68
C GLN A 52 -4.40 20.93 -0.61
N GLU A 53 -3.70 20.97 -1.74
CA GLU A 53 -4.25 20.60 -3.04
C GLU A 53 -4.69 19.12 -3.07
N VAL A 54 -3.91 18.27 -2.43
CA VAL A 54 -4.24 16.83 -2.29
C VAL A 54 -5.46 16.65 -1.38
N THR A 55 -5.54 17.41 -0.29
CA THR A 55 -6.69 17.40 0.62
C THR A 55 -7.96 17.82 -0.11
N ASP A 56 -7.90 18.91 -0.85
CA ASP A 56 -9.04 19.45 -1.60
C ASP A 56 -9.52 18.45 -2.66
N ALA A 57 -8.58 17.87 -3.43
CA ALA A 57 -8.89 16.90 -4.47
C ALA A 57 -9.54 15.61 -3.93
N TYR A 58 -9.03 15.05 -2.81
CA TYR A 58 -9.64 13.86 -2.22
C TYR A 58 -10.94 14.18 -1.49
N THR A 59 -11.07 15.36 -0.89
CA THR A 59 -12.32 15.82 -0.29
C THR A 59 -13.42 15.92 -1.36
N GLU A 60 -13.12 16.52 -2.50
CA GLU A 60 -14.05 16.62 -3.62
C GLU A 60 -14.47 15.24 -4.12
N VAL A 61 -13.51 14.35 -4.43
CA VAL A 61 -13.85 13.05 -4.99
C VAL A 61 -14.60 12.17 -3.99
N PHE A 62 -14.22 12.10 -2.72
CA PHE A 62 -14.91 11.28 -1.73
C PHE A 62 -16.32 11.81 -1.45
N THR A 63 -16.51 13.12 -1.40
CA THR A 63 -17.85 13.74 -1.29
C THR A 63 -18.71 13.40 -2.50
N ARG A 64 -18.19 13.54 -3.71
CA ARG A 64 -18.87 13.17 -4.97
C ARG A 64 -19.21 11.68 -5.02
N LEU A 65 -18.39 10.83 -4.44
CA LEU A 65 -18.63 9.38 -4.35
C LEU A 65 -19.59 8.99 -3.23
N GLY A 66 -20.05 9.93 -2.42
CA GLY A 66 -21.05 9.73 -1.39
C GLY A 66 -20.49 9.22 -0.07
N ALA A 67 -19.28 9.58 0.30
CA ALA A 67 -18.77 9.38 1.65
C ALA A 67 -19.64 10.15 2.68
N GLY A 68 -19.84 9.56 3.86
CA GLY A 68 -20.69 10.16 4.90
C GLY A 68 -20.02 11.32 5.63
N GLY A 69 -18.74 11.21 5.90
CA GLY A 69 -17.92 12.25 6.53
C GLY A 69 -16.45 12.10 6.16
N LEU A 70 -15.70 13.20 6.24
CA LEU A 70 -14.26 13.23 5.99
C LEU A 70 -13.58 14.10 7.04
N ASP A 71 -12.59 13.53 7.71
CA ASP A 71 -11.63 14.24 8.56
C ASP A 71 -10.23 14.19 7.94
N VAL A 72 -9.38 15.15 8.31
CA VAL A 72 -7.99 15.21 7.85
C VAL A 72 -7.05 15.09 9.04
N VAL A 73 -6.14 14.11 8.98
CA VAL A 73 -5.05 13.93 9.94
C VAL A 73 -3.74 14.14 9.20
N ASN A 74 -3.06 15.24 9.46
CA ASN A 74 -1.89 15.64 8.71
C ASN A 74 -0.72 16.03 9.64
N PRO A 75 -0.05 15.07 10.28
CA PRO A 75 1.14 15.37 11.07
C PRO A 75 2.26 15.93 10.17
N ALA A 76 2.69 17.15 10.47
CA ALA A 76 3.83 17.79 9.80
C ALA A 76 5.16 17.37 10.44
N THR A 77 5.14 17.08 11.74
CA THR A 77 6.25 16.61 12.54
C THR A 77 5.90 15.31 13.28
N ARG A 78 6.89 14.65 13.82
CA ARG A 78 6.66 13.47 14.67
C ARG A 78 5.89 13.81 15.95
N ALA A 79 6.06 15.03 16.48
CA ALA A 79 5.30 15.52 17.63
C ALA A 79 3.80 15.64 17.33
N ASP A 80 3.42 16.06 16.13
CA ASP A 80 2.01 16.16 15.72
C ASP A 80 1.33 14.78 15.65
N ALA A 81 2.12 13.72 15.40
CA ALA A 81 1.62 12.34 15.40
C ALA A 81 1.30 11.81 16.83
N HIS A 82 1.49 12.63 17.87
CA HIS A 82 1.05 12.37 19.23
C HIS A 82 -0.25 13.11 19.59
N SER A 83 -0.88 13.83 18.65
CA SER A 83 -2.13 14.56 18.88
C SER A 83 -3.27 13.65 19.31
N PRO A 84 -3.86 13.84 20.51
CA PRO A 84 -5.02 13.05 20.93
C PRO A 84 -6.23 13.20 20.00
N ALA A 85 -6.41 14.38 19.39
CA ALA A 85 -7.48 14.63 18.43
C ALA A 85 -7.29 13.80 17.16
N SER A 86 -6.06 13.71 16.64
CA SER A 86 -5.73 12.87 15.47
C SER A 86 -5.96 11.38 15.77
N VAL A 87 -5.55 10.93 16.94
CA VAL A 87 -5.79 9.55 17.41
C VAL A 87 -7.28 9.26 17.50
N ALA A 88 -8.05 10.16 18.12
CA ALA A 88 -9.50 9.99 18.26
C ALA A 88 -10.22 9.96 16.90
N ALA A 89 -9.81 10.79 15.94
CA ALA A 89 -10.36 10.79 14.58
C ALA A 89 -10.12 9.42 13.90
N ILE A 90 -8.90 8.86 13.98
CA ILE A 90 -8.58 7.54 13.41
C ILE A 90 -9.33 6.43 14.15
N ASP A 91 -9.41 6.49 15.49
CA ASP A 91 -10.16 5.51 16.27
C ASP A 91 -11.68 5.53 15.99
N ALA A 92 -12.22 6.64 15.50
CA ALA A 92 -13.63 6.75 15.08
C ALA A 92 -13.87 6.40 13.60
N ALA A 93 -12.81 6.36 12.76
CA ALA A 93 -12.93 6.17 11.32
C ALA A 93 -13.41 4.76 10.94
N SER A 94 -14.20 4.67 9.87
CA SER A 94 -14.55 3.43 9.18
C SER A 94 -13.68 3.19 7.93
N GLY A 95 -13.04 4.24 7.44
CA GLY A 95 -12.06 4.20 6.36
C GLY A 95 -10.93 5.17 6.61
N ILE A 96 -9.71 4.80 6.28
CA ILE A 96 -8.53 5.67 6.36
C ILE A 96 -7.83 5.61 5.02
N PHE A 97 -7.46 6.76 4.47
CA PHE A 97 -6.81 6.83 3.16
C PHE A 97 -5.52 7.64 3.22
N MET A 98 -4.41 7.00 2.91
CA MET A 98 -3.08 7.63 2.85
C MET A 98 -2.75 8.02 1.41
N SER A 99 -2.44 9.29 1.19
CA SER A 99 -2.13 9.81 -0.16
C SER A 99 -0.73 9.41 -0.65
N GLY A 100 -0.50 9.66 -1.95
CA GLY A 100 0.82 9.58 -2.57
C GLY A 100 1.74 10.74 -2.21
N GLY A 101 3.03 10.56 -2.51
CA GLY A 101 4.11 11.52 -2.26
C GLY A 101 5.39 10.82 -1.81
N SER A 102 5.99 11.26 -0.72
CA SER A 102 7.20 10.67 -0.14
C SER A 102 6.86 9.60 0.90
N GLN A 103 7.09 8.34 0.56
CA GLN A 103 6.95 7.23 1.52
C GLN A 103 7.96 7.33 2.67
N LEU A 104 9.14 7.90 2.42
CA LEU A 104 10.13 8.14 3.46
C LEU A 104 9.58 9.11 4.53
N ARG A 105 8.85 10.15 4.10
CA ARG A 105 8.19 11.09 5.04
C ARG A 105 7.17 10.37 5.92
N LEU A 106 6.35 9.48 5.35
CA LEU A 106 5.41 8.66 6.14
C LEU A 106 6.14 7.78 7.15
N SER A 107 7.22 7.10 6.72
CA SER A 107 8.03 6.24 7.60
C SER A 107 8.66 7.00 8.76
N GLN A 108 9.09 8.24 8.54
CA GLN A 108 9.68 9.08 9.58
C GLN A 108 8.65 9.59 10.59
N LEU A 109 7.39 9.78 10.18
CA LEU A 109 6.39 10.48 10.99
C LEU A 109 5.38 9.54 11.67
N LEU A 110 5.01 8.41 11.06
CA LEU A 110 3.89 7.59 11.55
C LEU A 110 4.32 6.37 12.40
N PRO A 111 5.24 5.50 11.97
CA PRO A 111 5.57 4.30 12.74
C PRO A 111 6.10 4.61 14.15
N GLY A 112 5.63 3.84 15.15
CA GLY A 112 6.02 4.01 16.55
C GLY A 112 5.53 5.32 17.17
N THR A 113 4.38 5.83 16.73
CA THR A 113 3.66 6.97 17.32
C THR A 113 2.22 6.58 17.63
N PRO A 114 1.53 7.32 18.53
CA PRO A 114 0.12 7.06 18.81
C PRO A 114 -0.80 7.09 17.57
N VAL A 115 -0.51 7.91 16.55
CA VAL A 115 -1.22 7.89 15.25
C VAL A 115 -0.95 6.59 14.51
N GLY A 116 0.30 6.12 14.45
CA GLY A 116 0.66 4.82 13.87
C GLY A 116 -0.06 3.67 14.56
N ASP A 117 -0.06 3.66 15.90
CA ASP A 117 -0.77 2.64 16.68
C ASP A 117 -2.30 2.69 16.45
N ALA A 118 -2.86 3.89 16.28
CA ALA A 118 -4.28 4.06 15.96
C ALA A 118 -4.64 3.47 14.58
N LEU A 119 -3.74 3.54 13.60
CA LEU A 119 -3.92 2.89 12.29
C LEU A 119 -4.04 1.36 12.42
N HIS A 120 -3.20 0.75 13.26
CA HIS A 120 -3.29 -0.68 13.55
C HIS A 120 -4.61 -1.04 14.22
N ARG A 121 -4.98 -0.33 15.30
CA ARG A 121 -6.27 -0.56 15.99
C ARG A 121 -7.47 -0.38 15.06
N ALA A 122 -7.41 0.62 14.17
CA ALA A 122 -8.46 0.87 13.19
C ALA A 122 -8.61 -0.32 12.22
N HIS A 123 -7.50 -0.81 11.67
CA HIS A 123 -7.49 -2.00 10.81
C HIS A 123 -8.02 -3.24 11.54
N GLU A 124 -7.51 -3.53 12.75
CA GLU A 124 -7.93 -4.70 13.55
C GLU A 124 -9.42 -4.70 13.90
N ARG A 125 -10.04 -3.52 14.13
CA ARG A 125 -11.49 -3.43 14.38
C ARG A 125 -12.33 -3.45 13.09
N GLY A 126 -11.69 -3.54 11.90
CA GLY A 126 -12.34 -3.69 10.61
C GLY A 126 -12.58 -2.38 9.84
N ALA A 127 -11.94 -1.27 10.20
CA ALA A 127 -11.86 -0.12 9.32
C ALA A 127 -11.03 -0.46 8.08
N VAL A 128 -11.46 0.03 6.92
CA VAL A 128 -10.69 -0.16 5.67
C VAL A 128 -9.51 0.79 5.67
N VAL A 129 -8.28 0.26 5.64
CA VAL A 129 -7.10 1.10 5.49
C VAL A 129 -6.65 1.07 4.03
N GLY A 130 -6.79 2.21 3.37
CA GLY A 130 -6.42 2.41 1.97
C GLY A 130 -5.22 3.33 1.81
N GLY A 131 -4.56 3.22 0.67
CA GLY A 131 -3.50 4.14 0.31
C GLY A 131 -3.05 3.96 -1.13
N THR A 132 -2.50 5.04 -1.67
CA THR A 132 -2.04 5.11 -3.05
C THR A 132 -0.56 5.47 -3.11
N SER A 133 0.19 4.87 -4.03
CA SER A 133 1.61 5.18 -4.25
C SER A 133 2.41 5.08 -2.94
N ALA A 134 2.92 6.19 -2.38
CA ALA A 134 3.60 6.21 -1.08
C ALA A 134 2.73 5.63 0.05
N GLY A 135 1.42 5.95 0.05
CA GLY A 135 0.45 5.41 1.00
C GLY A 135 0.19 3.91 0.85
N ALA A 136 0.47 3.34 -0.32
CA ALA A 136 0.47 1.90 -0.54
C ALA A 136 1.72 1.23 0.02
N SER A 137 2.89 1.75 -0.32
CA SER A 137 4.18 1.18 0.10
C SER A 137 4.36 1.16 1.61
N ILE A 138 3.88 2.20 2.33
CA ILE A 138 4.03 2.31 3.78
C ILE A 138 3.28 1.23 4.57
N MET A 139 2.31 0.54 3.95
CA MET A 139 1.53 -0.50 4.62
C MET A 139 2.34 -1.75 4.94
N SER A 140 3.40 -2.03 4.18
CA SER A 140 4.32 -3.14 4.44
C SER A 140 5.12 -2.93 5.73
N ASP A 141 5.66 -3.99 6.28
CA ASP A 141 6.66 -3.92 7.36
C ASP A 141 8.01 -3.43 6.86
N PHE A 142 8.39 -3.79 5.64
CA PHE A 142 9.56 -3.27 4.93
C PHE A 142 9.11 -2.69 3.59
N MET A 143 9.56 -1.49 3.27
CA MET A 143 9.22 -0.84 2.01
C MET A 143 10.46 -0.33 1.28
N ILE A 144 10.39 -0.28 -0.04
CA ILE A 144 11.40 0.37 -0.87
C ILE A 144 11.21 1.89 -0.73
N SER A 145 12.16 2.56 -0.05
CA SER A 145 12.11 4.02 0.13
C SER A 145 12.63 4.76 -1.09
N MET A 146 13.70 4.24 -1.69
CA MET A 146 14.33 4.74 -2.91
C MET A 146 14.89 3.55 -3.70
N GLY A 147 15.06 3.71 -5.01
CA GLY A 147 15.66 2.66 -5.85
C GLY A 147 15.61 3.00 -7.32
N ASP A 148 16.53 2.45 -8.07
CA ASP A 148 16.65 2.65 -9.50
C ASP A 148 15.48 1.99 -10.25
N GLU A 149 15.10 2.58 -11.35
CA GLU A 149 14.16 2.02 -12.32
C GLU A 149 14.93 1.10 -13.29
N GLY A 150 14.25 0.13 -13.87
CA GLY A 150 14.82 -0.81 -14.84
C GLY A 150 14.41 -2.25 -14.58
N VAL A 151 14.67 -3.10 -15.58
CA VAL A 151 14.26 -4.52 -15.56
C VAL A 151 15.31 -5.45 -14.95
N THR A 152 16.58 -5.06 -14.94
CA THR A 152 17.68 -5.91 -14.46
C THR A 152 17.84 -5.77 -12.95
N PRO A 153 17.76 -6.87 -12.17
CA PRO A 153 18.07 -6.84 -10.76
C PRO A 153 19.56 -6.51 -10.54
N ARG A 154 19.85 -5.57 -9.65
CA ARG A 154 21.20 -5.14 -9.32
C ARG A 154 21.40 -5.10 -7.82
N GLN A 155 22.60 -5.46 -7.37
CA GLN A 155 22.96 -5.45 -5.96
C GLN A 155 22.93 -4.01 -5.41
N ARG A 156 22.22 -3.81 -4.29
CA ARG A 156 22.03 -2.50 -3.65
C ARG A 156 21.36 -1.43 -4.53
N ALA A 157 20.54 -1.86 -5.50
CA ALA A 157 19.78 -0.94 -6.35
C ALA A 157 18.64 -0.22 -5.58
N SER A 158 18.33 -0.66 -4.37
CA SER A 158 17.22 -0.14 -3.57
C SER A 158 17.61 0.07 -2.13
N GLN A 159 17.03 1.11 -1.51
CA GLN A 159 17.07 1.34 -0.07
C GLN A 159 15.76 0.86 0.55
N ILE A 160 15.88 0.07 1.61
CA ILE A 160 14.75 -0.44 2.38
C ILE A 160 14.64 0.33 3.69
N THR A 161 13.43 0.68 4.07
CA THR A 161 13.12 1.28 5.37
C THR A 161 11.88 0.63 5.97
N ALA A 162 11.68 0.83 7.27
CA ALA A 162 10.50 0.32 7.96
C ALA A 162 9.23 1.05 7.48
N GLY A 163 8.16 0.28 7.29
CA GLY A 163 6.82 0.77 7.08
C GLY A 163 5.97 0.69 8.35
N LEU A 164 4.65 0.69 8.18
CA LEU A 164 3.68 0.53 9.27
C LEU A 164 3.52 -0.93 9.73
N GLY A 165 3.82 -1.91 8.87
CA GLY A 165 3.62 -3.31 9.20
C GLY A 165 2.16 -3.75 9.29
N LEU A 166 1.27 -3.07 8.57
CA LEU A 166 -0.15 -3.49 8.43
C LEU A 166 -0.27 -4.79 7.65
N ILE A 167 0.63 -5.04 6.70
CA ILE A 167 0.81 -6.33 6.04
C ILE A 167 2.27 -6.77 6.20
N ARG A 168 2.47 -8.00 6.71
CA ARG A 168 3.79 -8.54 7.02
C ARG A 168 4.24 -9.57 5.99
N GLY A 169 5.56 -9.70 5.85
CA GLY A 169 6.16 -10.65 4.91
C GLY A 169 5.98 -10.28 3.45
N VAL A 170 5.52 -9.07 3.16
CA VAL A 170 5.27 -8.54 1.82
C VAL A 170 6.00 -7.23 1.63
N VAL A 171 6.56 -7.02 0.43
CA VAL A 171 7.08 -5.72 -0.03
C VAL A 171 6.19 -5.24 -1.16
N VAL A 172 5.52 -4.09 -0.94
CA VAL A 172 4.67 -3.46 -1.96
C VAL A 172 5.47 -2.40 -2.72
N ASP A 173 5.54 -2.54 -4.04
CA ASP A 173 6.03 -1.53 -4.96
C ASP A 173 4.89 -1.01 -5.85
N GLN A 174 4.98 0.21 -6.33
CA GLN A 174 3.89 0.93 -6.99
C GLN A 174 4.38 1.64 -8.26
N HIS A 175 3.45 2.14 -9.10
CA HIS A 175 3.75 2.62 -10.47
C HIS A 175 4.62 1.61 -11.22
N PHE A 176 4.26 0.33 -11.14
CA PHE A 176 5.23 -0.75 -11.28
C PHE A 176 5.72 -0.89 -12.72
N ASP A 177 4.84 -1.21 -13.65
CA ASP A 177 5.20 -1.31 -15.07
C ASP A 177 5.54 0.07 -15.66
N GLN A 178 4.79 1.10 -15.29
CA GLN A 178 4.96 2.46 -15.80
C GLN A 178 6.36 3.04 -15.53
N ARG A 179 7.04 2.52 -14.51
CA ARG A 179 8.42 2.91 -14.16
C ARG A 179 9.41 1.76 -14.26
N ALA A 180 9.04 0.66 -14.94
CA ALA A 180 9.90 -0.52 -15.12
C ALA A 180 10.58 -1.00 -13.84
N ARG A 181 9.84 -1.15 -12.73
CA ARG A 181 10.40 -1.40 -11.38
C ARG A 181 10.71 -2.88 -11.09
N TYR A 182 10.70 -3.71 -12.12
CA TYR A 182 10.93 -5.16 -12.03
C TYR A 182 12.27 -5.52 -11.38
N GLY A 183 13.34 -4.88 -11.84
CA GLY A 183 14.70 -5.16 -11.34
C GLY A 183 14.87 -4.84 -9.87
N ARG A 184 14.34 -3.68 -9.42
CA ARG A 184 14.48 -3.27 -8.03
C ARG A 184 13.69 -4.16 -7.07
N LEU A 185 12.46 -4.54 -7.43
CA LEU A 185 11.66 -5.45 -6.61
C LEU A 185 12.31 -6.85 -6.58
N MET A 186 12.72 -7.37 -7.74
CA MET A 186 13.42 -8.65 -7.85
C MET A 186 14.69 -8.69 -6.98
N SER A 187 15.50 -7.61 -6.99
CA SER A 187 16.71 -7.50 -6.17
C SER A 187 16.41 -7.59 -4.67
N VAL A 188 15.36 -6.89 -4.22
CA VAL A 188 14.95 -6.91 -2.82
C VAL A 188 14.51 -8.31 -2.40
N ILE A 189 13.70 -8.97 -3.22
CA ILE A 189 13.17 -10.31 -2.90
C ILE A 189 14.27 -11.38 -3.04
N ALA A 190 15.20 -11.25 -3.97
CA ALA A 190 16.35 -12.15 -4.07
C ALA A 190 17.31 -12.02 -2.86
N THR A 191 17.45 -10.81 -2.31
CA THR A 191 18.24 -10.54 -1.10
C THR A 191 17.52 -11.00 0.18
N SER A 192 16.18 -10.99 0.18
CA SER A 192 15.34 -11.37 1.33
C SER A 192 14.27 -12.37 0.90
N PRO A 193 14.63 -13.64 0.58
CA PRO A 193 13.74 -14.60 -0.09
C PRO A 193 12.50 -15.01 0.73
N HIS A 194 12.48 -14.76 2.04
CA HIS A 194 11.31 -15.00 2.87
C HIS A 194 10.15 -14.03 2.58
N LEU A 195 10.46 -12.86 2.00
CA LEU A 195 9.47 -11.86 1.62
C LEU A 195 8.79 -12.23 0.29
N LEU A 196 7.59 -11.70 0.09
CA LEU A 196 6.86 -11.74 -1.18
C LEU A 196 6.85 -10.34 -1.79
N GLY A 197 7.26 -10.20 -3.04
CA GLY A 197 7.21 -8.93 -3.76
C GLY A 197 5.87 -8.77 -4.46
N ILE A 198 5.23 -7.61 -4.31
CA ILE A 198 3.99 -7.26 -4.99
C ILE A 198 4.18 -5.90 -5.67
N GLY A 199 4.29 -5.90 -7.00
CA GLY A 199 4.33 -4.71 -7.85
C GLY A 199 2.93 -4.39 -8.37
N ILE A 200 2.45 -3.17 -8.17
CA ILE A 200 1.10 -2.76 -8.54
C ILE A 200 1.16 -1.63 -9.57
N ASP A 201 0.51 -1.82 -10.71
CA ASP A 201 0.42 -0.83 -11.77
C ASP A 201 -0.43 0.38 -11.39
N GLU A 202 -0.30 1.48 -12.14
CA GLU A 202 -1.15 2.65 -12.00
C GLU A 202 -2.63 2.31 -12.25
N ASP A 203 -3.53 3.04 -11.59
CA ASP A 203 -5.00 2.81 -11.60
C ASP A 203 -5.39 1.34 -11.39
N THR A 204 -4.61 0.66 -10.54
CA THR A 204 -4.77 -0.75 -10.17
C THR A 204 -4.62 -0.89 -8.67
N ALA A 205 -5.37 -1.81 -8.08
CA ALA A 205 -5.35 -2.05 -6.65
C ALA A 205 -5.37 -3.53 -6.32
N VAL A 206 -4.78 -3.90 -5.19
CA VAL A 206 -5.04 -5.15 -4.49
C VAL A 206 -5.91 -4.87 -3.26
N ILE A 207 -6.99 -5.60 -3.13
CA ILE A 207 -7.87 -5.57 -1.97
C ILE A 207 -7.54 -6.81 -1.14
N VAL A 208 -6.84 -6.58 -0.01
CA VAL A 208 -6.38 -7.66 0.88
C VAL A 208 -7.43 -7.87 1.96
N GLU A 209 -7.91 -9.10 2.08
CA GLU A 209 -8.90 -9.51 3.08
C GLU A 209 -8.26 -10.46 4.10
N ASP A 210 -8.48 -10.17 5.39
CA ASP A 210 -8.01 -10.98 6.53
C ASP A 210 -6.50 -11.29 6.48
N LEU A 211 -5.72 -10.45 5.78
CA LEU A 211 -4.28 -10.62 5.54
C LEU A 211 -3.91 -11.98 4.92
N LYS A 212 -4.87 -12.70 4.33
CA LYS A 212 -4.69 -14.04 3.77
C LYS A 212 -4.77 -14.11 2.26
N ARG A 213 -5.58 -13.25 1.66
CA ARG A 213 -5.79 -13.24 0.22
C ARG A 213 -6.00 -11.83 -0.30
N PHE A 214 -5.74 -11.65 -1.57
CA PHE A 214 -6.15 -10.42 -2.23
C PHE A 214 -6.89 -10.68 -3.54
N THR A 215 -7.66 -9.68 -3.96
CA THR A 215 -8.29 -9.61 -5.29
C THR A 215 -7.75 -8.40 -6.01
N VAL A 216 -7.44 -8.55 -7.30
CA VAL A 216 -6.96 -7.48 -8.17
C VAL A 216 -8.15 -6.73 -8.78
N GLN A 217 -8.10 -5.40 -8.72
CA GLN A 217 -9.06 -4.50 -9.40
C GLN A 217 -8.31 -3.37 -10.11
N GLY A 218 -8.90 -2.82 -11.17
CA GLY A 218 -8.34 -1.68 -11.89
C GLY A 218 -8.09 -1.94 -13.35
N ARG A 219 -7.15 -1.19 -13.95
CA ARG A 219 -6.89 -1.19 -15.40
C ARG A 219 -5.64 -1.94 -15.81
N GLY A 220 -4.65 -2.02 -14.94
CA GLY A 220 -3.39 -2.69 -15.17
C GLY A 220 -3.36 -4.09 -14.54
N ALA A 221 -2.18 -4.52 -14.16
CA ALA A 221 -1.93 -5.82 -13.55
C ALA A 221 -1.18 -5.68 -12.22
N VAL A 222 -1.08 -6.79 -11.52
CA VAL A 222 -0.25 -6.95 -10.34
C VAL A 222 0.82 -7.99 -10.65
N PHE A 223 2.06 -7.61 -10.43
CA PHE A 223 3.22 -8.49 -10.53
C PHE A 223 3.54 -9.05 -9.14
N VAL A 224 3.60 -10.37 -9.02
CA VAL A 224 4.00 -11.04 -7.78
C VAL A 224 5.27 -11.83 -8.03
N VAL A 225 6.25 -11.68 -7.13
CA VAL A 225 7.52 -12.42 -7.21
C VAL A 225 7.85 -13.09 -5.88
N ASP A 226 8.19 -14.38 -5.96
CA ASP A 226 8.62 -15.23 -4.86
C ASP A 226 9.97 -15.88 -5.19
N CYS A 227 10.98 -15.58 -4.38
CA CYS A 227 12.34 -16.12 -4.54
C CYS A 227 12.69 -17.23 -3.53
N ARG A 228 11.73 -17.78 -2.78
CA ARG A 228 12.02 -18.80 -1.74
C ARG A 228 12.78 -20.02 -2.27
N SER A 229 12.54 -20.39 -3.53
CA SER A 229 13.20 -21.53 -4.18
C SER A 229 14.19 -21.10 -5.26
N ALA A 230 14.45 -19.81 -5.40
CA ALA A 230 15.36 -19.31 -6.41
C ALA A 230 16.83 -19.51 -6.01
N VAL A 231 17.66 -19.73 -7.03
CA VAL A 231 19.12 -19.66 -6.89
C VAL A 231 19.52 -18.21 -7.14
N THR A 232 20.32 -17.64 -6.24
CA THR A 232 20.78 -16.24 -6.32
C THR A 232 22.20 -16.10 -5.80
N ASP A 233 22.96 -15.17 -6.39
CA ASP A 233 24.27 -14.71 -5.93
C ASP A 233 24.18 -13.37 -5.18
N ALA A 234 22.97 -12.93 -4.81
CA ALA A 234 22.75 -11.64 -4.16
C ALA A 234 23.67 -11.37 -2.93
N PRO A 235 24.03 -12.36 -2.09
CA PRO A 235 24.97 -12.15 -0.99
C PRO A 235 26.38 -11.75 -1.42
N ASP A 236 26.84 -12.24 -2.57
CA ASP A 236 28.23 -12.16 -3.03
C ASP A 236 28.43 -11.16 -4.18
N ALA A 237 27.35 -10.73 -4.83
CA ALA A 237 27.41 -9.79 -5.94
C ALA A 237 27.96 -8.42 -5.50
N ALA A 238 28.82 -7.83 -6.32
CA ALA A 238 29.38 -6.51 -6.06
C ALA A 238 28.30 -5.42 -6.12
N PRO A 239 28.40 -4.33 -5.33
CA PRO A 239 27.44 -3.22 -5.39
C PRO A 239 27.25 -2.69 -6.81
N GLY A 240 26.00 -2.59 -7.27
CA GLY A 240 25.62 -2.16 -8.61
C GLY A 240 25.75 -3.23 -9.71
N ALA A 241 26.39 -4.37 -9.42
CA ALA A 241 26.46 -5.48 -10.39
C ALA A 241 25.06 -6.11 -10.60
N PRO A 242 24.78 -6.67 -11.78
CA PRO A 242 23.63 -7.52 -11.99
C PRO A 242 23.62 -8.69 -11.01
N VAL A 243 22.45 -9.02 -10.49
CA VAL A 243 22.24 -10.16 -9.57
C VAL A 243 21.68 -11.33 -10.36
N LEU A 244 22.27 -12.51 -10.18
CA LEU A 244 21.71 -13.76 -10.68
C LEU A 244 20.44 -14.10 -9.88
N VAL A 245 19.36 -14.31 -10.60
CA VAL A 245 18.11 -14.86 -10.03
C VAL A 245 17.58 -15.92 -11.01
N SER A 246 17.55 -17.16 -10.57
CA SER A 246 17.07 -18.29 -11.40
C SER A 246 16.06 -19.12 -10.65
N GLY A 247 14.94 -19.46 -11.30
CA GLY A 247 13.87 -20.26 -10.69
C GLY A 247 12.97 -19.47 -9.73
N ALA A 248 12.93 -18.14 -9.80
CA ALA A 248 11.92 -17.35 -9.12
C ALA A 248 10.52 -17.66 -9.68
N THR A 249 9.53 -17.80 -8.80
CA THR A 249 8.12 -17.88 -9.21
C THR A 249 7.57 -16.50 -9.45
N VAL A 250 6.95 -16.30 -10.60
CA VAL A 250 6.37 -15.02 -11.01
C VAL A 250 4.91 -15.23 -11.41
N HIS A 251 4.06 -14.30 -10.96
CA HIS A 251 2.68 -14.19 -11.43
C HIS A 251 2.45 -12.79 -11.98
N THR A 252 1.74 -12.69 -13.10
CA THR A 252 1.15 -11.45 -13.60
C THR A 252 -0.36 -11.59 -13.54
N LEU A 253 -0.99 -10.80 -12.71
CA LEU A 253 -2.38 -10.97 -12.29
C LEU A 253 -3.23 -9.80 -12.79
N PRO A 254 -4.03 -9.96 -13.84
CA PRO A 254 -4.98 -8.94 -14.30
C PRO A 254 -6.16 -8.78 -13.32
N ALA A 255 -6.97 -7.75 -13.54
CA ALA A 255 -8.19 -7.52 -12.77
C ALA A 255 -9.10 -8.75 -12.76
N GLY A 256 -9.68 -9.06 -11.61
CA GLY A 256 -10.46 -10.28 -11.34
C GLY A 256 -9.67 -11.41 -10.70
N SER A 257 -8.35 -11.42 -10.86
CA SER A 257 -7.50 -12.45 -10.25
C SER A 257 -7.56 -12.40 -8.72
N THR A 258 -7.55 -13.59 -8.10
CA THR A 258 -7.44 -13.76 -6.65
C THR A 258 -6.19 -14.57 -6.30
N PHE A 259 -5.51 -14.16 -5.24
CA PHE A 259 -4.23 -14.75 -4.83
C PHE A 259 -4.21 -15.02 -3.34
N ASP A 260 -3.78 -16.21 -2.96
CA ASP A 260 -3.56 -16.63 -1.57
C ASP A 260 -2.15 -16.21 -1.13
N LEU A 261 -2.09 -15.32 -0.14
CA LEU A 261 -0.83 -14.81 0.41
C LEU A 261 -0.10 -15.84 1.28
N VAL A 262 -0.83 -16.77 1.89
CA VAL A 262 -0.27 -17.79 2.79
C VAL A 262 0.41 -18.89 1.97
N ASN A 263 -0.31 -19.41 0.98
CA ASN A 263 0.19 -20.46 0.08
C ASN A 263 0.99 -19.89 -1.11
N ARG A 264 0.95 -18.55 -1.31
CA ARG A 264 1.57 -17.83 -2.43
C ARG A 264 1.16 -18.42 -3.78
N ALA A 265 -0.13 -18.53 -4.00
CA ALA A 265 -0.70 -19.20 -5.18
C ALA A 265 -1.92 -18.46 -5.73
N LEU A 266 -2.09 -18.53 -7.05
CA LEU A 266 -3.31 -18.10 -7.73
C LEU A 266 -4.48 -19.00 -7.29
N THR A 267 -5.61 -18.40 -6.91
CA THR A 267 -6.80 -19.13 -6.45
C THR A 267 -8.04 -18.91 -7.32
N GLY A 268 -8.01 -17.92 -8.22
CA GLY A 268 -9.09 -17.66 -9.16
C GLY A 268 -8.74 -16.55 -10.15
N PHE A 269 -9.45 -16.52 -11.27
CA PHE A 269 -9.29 -15.50 -12.32
C PHE A 269 -10.58 -15.38 -13.14
#